data_225ce64e4ee3e19613eed3d91f7c7cfb
#
_entry.id   225ce64e4ee3e19613eed3d91f7c7cfb
#
_cell.length_a   1.000
_cell.length_b   1.000
_cell.length_c   1.000
_cell.angle_alpha   90.00
_cell.angle_beta   90.00
_cell.angle_gamma   90.00
#
_symmetry.space_group_name_H-M   'P 1'
#
loop_
_entity.id
_entity.type
_entity.pdbx_description
1 polymer ?
#
loop_
_entity_poly.entity_id
_entity_poly.type
_entity_poly.pdbx_seq_one_letter_code
_entity_poly.pdbx_strand_id
1 'polypeptide(L)'
;MTTFRDLGVSEAICEVLTKRNITVPTPIQQQAVPKILAGTDILGVAPTGTGKTLAYLLPILMKIEPERREAQAVVLAPTYELAMQIAGEARELSQQANIGIRVQGMIGGANIARQMDKLKEKPQLIVGSAGRIIELARKGKLKLHGVRMLVLDEFDRLLDDQNDMTTADVVKLLPEDRQALMFSATDPKKARERASFLGQPELIEIEQSAEEIAACRHYFVPVPFREKIERVRRLTRSLPIKRGLVFINKTFAAEQTLAKLRYEGIRAESLLGKDAKQSRQSAMAAIKGGRAQLLLSTDLAALGLDIPDVDYVINLDF
;
A
#
# COMPACT_ATOMS: atom_id res chain seq x y z
N MET A 1 4.19 -20.95 -20.39
CA MET A 1 3.99 -20.02 -19.25
C MET A 1 3.95 -18.62 -19.81
N THR A 2 2.97 -17.83 -19.44
CA THR A 2 2.84 -16.42 -19.86
C THR A 2 3.94 -15.59 -19.21
N THR A 3 4.60 -14.74 -19.98
CA THR A 3 5.65 -13.82 -19.52
C THR A 3 5.12 -12.38 -19.46
N PHE A 4 5.84 -11.47 -18.80
CA PHE A 4 5.47 -10.05 -18.81
C PHE A 4 5.52 -9.43 -20.19
N ARG A 5 6.39 -9.94 -21.07
CA ARG A 5 6.46 -9.53 -22.48
C ARG A 5 5.17 -9.90 -23.23
N ASP A 6 4.62 -11.09 -22.98
CA ASP A 6 3.35 -11.53 -23.57
C ASP A 6 2.17 -10.66 -23.13
N LEU A 7 2.27 -10.01 -21.97
CA LEU A 7 1.29 -9.04 -21.47
C LEU A 7 1.44 -7.64 -22.09
N GLY A 8 2.42 -7.43 -22.96
CA GLY A 8 2.71 -6.14 -23.58
C GLY A 8 3.63 -5.23 -22.75
N VAL A 9 4.27 -5.74 -21.69
CA VAL A 9 5.23 -4.96 -20.89
C VAL A 9 6.51 -4.73 -21.69
N SER A 10 7.04 -3.49 -21.64
CA SER A 10 8.24 -3.11 -22.39
C SER A 10 9.47 -3.89 -21.96
N GLU A 11 10.41 -4.11 -22.91
CA GLU A 11 11.63 -4.86 -22.65
C GLU A 11 12.44 -4.31 -21.48
N ALA A 12 12.60 -2.99 -21.40
CA ALA A 12 13.34 -2.34 -20.32
C ALA A 12 12.78 -2.65 -18.93
N ILE A 13 11.45 -2.71 -18.81
CA ILE A 13 10.79 -3.09 -17.55
C ILE A 13 10.95 -4.60 -17.30
N CYS A 14 10.82 -5.44 -18.33
CA CYS A 14 11.00 -6.89 -18.22
C CYS A 14 12.41 -7.26 -17.72
N GLU A 15 13.45 -6.58 -18.19
CA GLU A 15 14.81 -6.77 -17.69
C GLU A 15 14.95 -6.41 -16.20
N VAL A 16 14.32 -5.32 -15.77
CA VAL A 16 14.32 -4.93 -14.36
C VAL A 16 13.61 -5.98 -13.49
N LEU A 17 12.45 -6.47 -13.93
CA LEU A 17 11.71 -7.51 -13.22
C LEU A 17 12.53 -8.80 -13.12
N THR A 18 13.20 -9.19 -14.20
CA THR A 18 14.08 -10.38 -14.23
C THR A 18 15.24 -10.25 -13.23
N LYS A 19 15.89 -9.07 -13.15
CA LYS A 19 16.96 -8.80 -12.16
C LYS A 19 16.48 -8.88 -10.72
N ARG A 20 15.17 -8.67 -10.50
CA ARG A 20 14.49 -8.79 -9.20
C ARG A 20 13.92 -10.19 -8.94
N ASN A 21 14.22 -11.17 -9.79
CA ASN A 21 13.66 -12.53 -9.75
C ASN A 21 12.12 -12.57 -9.90
N ILE A 22 11.53 -11.57 -10.55
CA ILE A 22 10.09 -11.51 -10.87
C ILE A 22 9.96 -11.87 -12.35
N THR A 23 9.91 -13.16 -12.66
CA THR A 23 9.94 -13.66 -14.04
C THR A 23 8.57 -14.10 -14.57
N VAL A 24 7.67 -14.50 -13.67
CA VAL A 24 6.33 -15.00 -14.00
C VAL A 24 5.29 -14.03 -13.45
N PRO A 25 4.40 -13.49 -14.28
CA PRO A 25 3.32 -12.63 -13.81
C PRO A 25 2.28 -13.43 -13.01
N THR A 26 1.83 -12.83 -11.92
CA THR A 26 0.78 -13.39 -11.07
C THR A 26 -0.59 -13.38 -11.79
N PRO A 27 -1.60 -14.14 -11.32
CA PRO A 27 -2.92 -14.17 -11.97
C PRO A 27 -3.57 -12.80 -12.13
N ILE A 28 -3.48 -11.92 -11.12
CA ILE A 28 -4.02 -10.54 -11.22
C ILE A 28 -3.26 -9.72 -12.27
N GLN A 29 -1.94 -9.88 -12.37
CA GLN A 29 -1.12 -9.19 -13.37
C GLN A 29 -1.44 -9.67 -14.78
N GLN A 30 -1.60 -10.99 -14.96
CA GLN A 30 -1.94 -11.58 -16.26
C GLN A 30 -3.26 -11.05 -16.81
N GLN A 31 -4.25 -10.84 -15.95
CA GLN A 31 -5.56 -10.36 -16.36
C GLN A 31 -5.64 -8.83 -16.45
N ALA A 32 -5.03 -8.11 -15.52
CA ALA A 32 -5.18 -6.65 -15.42
C ALA A 32 -4.26 -5.89 -16.39
N VAL A 33 -2.97 -6.28 -16.50
CA VAL A 33 -1.98 -5.52 -17.28
C VAL A 33 -2.41 -5.28 -18.73
N PRO A 34 -2.80 -6.28 -19.52
CA PRO A 34 -3.18 -6.04 -20.91
C PRO A 34 -4.45 -5.19 -21.05
N LYS A 35 -5.41 -5.35 -20.15
CA LYS A 35 -6.65 -4.57 -20.15
C LYS A 35 -6.41 -3.10 -19.78
N ILE A 36 -5.55 -2.84 -18.81
CA ILE A 36 -5.16 -1.47 -18.44
C ILE A 36 -4.41 -0.80 -19.58
N LEU A 37 -3.52 -1.52 -20.27
CA LEU A 37 -2.83 -1.01 -21.45
C LEU A 37 -3.82 -0.67 -22.59
N ALA A 38 -4.87 -1.47 -22.75
CA ALA A 38 -5.95 -1.23 -23.71
C ALA A 38 -6.88 -0.05 -23.33
N GLY A 39 -6.76 0.51 -22.11
CA GLY A 39 -7.57 1.65 -21.66
C GLY A 39 -8.84 1.26 -20.89
N THR A 40 -9.01 -0.01 -20.53
CA THR A 40 -10.18 -0.50 -19.78
C THR A 40 -10.11 -0.07 -18.31
N ASP A 41 -11.21 0.43 -17.77
CA ASP A 41 -11.37 0.66 -16.34
C ASP A 41 -11.47 -0.67 -15.61
N ILE A 42 -10.75 -0.82 -14.50
CA ILE A 42 -10.61 -2.09 -13.79
C ILE A 42 -11.04 -1.99 -12.33
N LEU A 43 -11.77 -2.99 -11.89
CA LEU A 43 -11.98 -3.32 -10.50
C LEU A 43 -11.28 -4.66 -10.19
N GLY A 44 -10.08 -4.59 -9.62
CA GLY A 44 -9.26 -5.75 -9.28
C GLY A 44 -9.44 -6.16 -7.82
N VAL A 45 -9.99 -7.33 -7.57
CA VAL A 45 -10.12 -7.94 -6.25
C VAL A 45 -9.17 -9.13 -6.17
N ALA A 46 -8.17 -9.04 -5.30
CA ALA A 46 -7.19 -10.12 -5.12
C ALA A 46 -6.56 -10.02 -3.73
N PRO A 47 -6.17 -11.15 -3.10
CA PRO A 47 -5.55 -11.15 -1.77
C PRO A 47 -4.31 -10.25 -1.67
N THR A 48 -3.90 -9.89 -0.45
CA THR A 48 -2.63 -9.18 -0.22
C THR A 48 -1.45 -10.06 -0.66
N GLY A 49 -0.39 -9.42 -1.18
CA GLY A 49 0.79 -10.16 -1.65
C GLY A 49 0.69 -10.74 -3.06
N THR A 50 -0.46 -10.66 -3.73
CA THR A 50 -0.66 -11.19 -5.09
C THR A 50 -0.08 -10.33 -6.21
N GLY A 51 0.57 -9.20 -5.89
CA GLY A 51 1.22 -8.34 -6.88
C GLY A 51 0.30 -7.29 -7.52
N LYS A 52 -0.80 -6.89 -6.86
CA LYS A 52 -1.71 -5.81 -7.31
C LYS A 52 -0.96 -4.52 -7.67
N THR A 53 0.02 -4.14 -6.86
CA THR A 53 0.79 -2.91 -7.09
C THR A 53 1.49 -2.91 -8.45
N LEU A 54 2.15 -3.99 -8.83
CA LEU A 54 2.77 -4.11 -10.15
C LEU A 54 1.71 -4.21 -11.27
N ALA A 55 0.55 -4.81 -11.00
CA ALA A 55 -0.51 -4.93 -11.99
C ALA A 55 -0.98 -3.57 -12.55
N TYR A 56 -0.97 -2.51 -11.73
CA TYR A 56 -1.30 -1.16 -12.19
C TYR A 56 -0.05 -0.28 -12.45
N LEU A 57 1.04 -0.43 -11.71
CA LEU A 57 2.23 0.41 -11.91
C LEU A 57 2.90 0.16 -13.26
N LEU A 58 2.99 -1.11 -13.71
CA LEU A 58 3.62 -1.42 -14.99
C LEU A 58 2.94 -0.69 -16.17
N PRO A 59 1.59 -0.81 -16.35
CA PRO A 59 0.91 -0.04 -17.40
C PRO A 59 1.00 1.47 -17.23
N ILE A 60 0.93 1.99 -15.98
CA ILE A 60 1.05 3.42 -15.71
C ILE A 60 2.40 3.94 -16.20
N LEU A 61 3.50 3.28 -15.83
CA LEU A 61 4.84 3.68 -16.24
C LEU A 61 5.04 3.62 -17.76
N MET A 62 4.32 2.75 -18.44
CA MET A 62 4.38 2.65 -19.91
C MET A 62 3.52 3.70 -20.63
N LYS A 63 2.44 4.17 -20.02
CA LYS A 63 1.50 5.15 -20.61
C LYS A 63 1.88 6.60 -20.31
N ILE A 64 2.68 6.86 -19.28
CA ILE A 64 3.19 8.21 -18.98
C ILE A 64 4.21 8.64 -20.02
N GLU A 65 4.04 9.86 -20.50
CA GLU A 65 4.98 10.56 -21.38
C GLU A 65 5.98 11.40 -20.55
N PRO A 66 7.25 11.00 -20.42
CA PRO A 66 8.22 11.66 -19.53
C PRO A 66 8.49 13.14 -19.92
N GLU A 67 8.35 13.46 -21.20
CA GLU A 67 8.58 14.82 -21.73
C GLU A 67 7.47 15.81 -21.34
N ARG A 68 6.27 15.32 -21.10
CA ARG A 68 5.15 16.14 -20.61
C ARG A 68 5.32 16.39 -19.11
N ARG A 69 5.77 17.60 -18.77
CA ARG A 69 6.07 18.02 -17.40
C ARG A 69 4.82 18.44 -16.64
N GLU A 70 3.88 17.51 -16.43
CA GLU A 70 2.64 17.67 -15.67
C GLU A 70 2.23 16.34 -15.02
N ALA A 71 1.33 16.39 -14.04
CA ALA A 71 0.75 15.19 -13.45
C ALA A 71 -0.13 14.47 -14.48
N GLN A 72 0.18 13.21 -14.80
CA GLN A 72 -0.51 12.36 -15.77
C GLN A 72 -1.20 11.17 -15.11
N ALA A 73 -0.71 10.74 -13.95
CA ALA A 73 -1.35 9.71 -13.16
C ALA A 73 -1.37 10.07 -11.67
N VAL A 74 -2.45 9.67 -11.01
CA VAL A 74 -2.63 9.80 -9.57
C VAL A 74 -2.93 8.43 -8.98
N VAL A 75 -2.21 8.05 -7.92
CA VAL A 75 -2.49 6.87 -7.11
C VAL A 75 -2.88 7.35 -5.71
N LEU A 76 -4.08 7.01 -5.29
CA LEU A 76 -4.57 7.23 -3.92
C LEU A 76 -4.32 5.97 -3.09
N ALA A 77 -3.81 6.16 -1.88
CA ALA A 77 -3.64 5.12 -0.89
C ALA A 77 -4.13 5.60 0.49
N PRO A 78 -4.75 4.71 1.31
CA PRO A 78 -5.35 5.09 2.58
C PRO A 78 -4.33 5.44 3.66
N THR A 79 -3.11 4.91 3.57
CA THR A 79 -2.07 5.12 4.59
C THR A 79 -0.82 5.77 4.03
N TYR A 80 -0.08 6.41 4.95
CA TYR A 80 1.23 6.99 4.66
C TYR A 80 2.21 5.93 4.13
N GLU A 81 2.24 4.79 4.79
CA GLU A 81 3.18 3.71 4.53
C GLU A 81 2.97 3.14 3.13
N LEU A 82 1.72 2.82 2.79
CA LEU A 82 1.36 2.29 1.48
C LEU A 82 1.67 3.31 0.38
N ALA A 83 1.31 4.58 0.57
CA ALA A 83 1.62 5.62 -0.41
C ALA A 83 3.14 5.76 -0.65
N MET A 84 3.94 5.68 0.41
CA MET A 84 5.40 5.78 0.28
C MET A 84 6.02 4.54 -0.33
N GLN A 85 5.47 3.36 -0.04
CA GLN A 85 5.89 2.09 -0.66
C GLN A 85 5.61 2.11 -2.17
N ILE A 86 4.39 2.48 -2.58
CA ILE A 86 4.03 2.61 -4.00
C ILE A 86 4.91 3.64 -4.70
N ALA A 87 5.11 4.82 -4.09
CA ALA A 87 5.96 5.85 -4.67
C ALA A 87 7.43 5.41 -4.75
N GLY A 88 7.91 4.62 -3.80
CA GLY A 88 9.24 4.01 -3.80
C GLY A 88 9.38 3.02 -4.95
N GLU A 89 8.47 2.08 -5.06
CA GLU A 89 8.44 1.05 -6.11
C GLU A 89 8.38 1.67 -7.51
N ALA A 90 7.49 2.64 -7.72
CA ALA A 90 7.37 3.33 -9.00
C ALA A 90 8.65 4.10 -9.36
N ARG A 91 9.31 4.71 -8.37
CA ARG A 91 10.56 5.44 -8.59
C ARG A 91 11.72 4.51 -8.96
N GLU A 92 11.83 3.40 -8.24
CA GLU A 92 12.86 2.39 -8.53
C GLU A 92 12.68 1.77 -9.90
N LEU A 93 11.46 1.38 -10.28
CA LEU A 93 11.15 0.86 -11.61
C LEU A 93 11.50 1.89 -12.70
N SER A 94 11.06 3.13 -12.54
CA SER A 94 11.36 4.21 -13.49
C SER A 94 12.85 4.44 -13.66
N GLN A 95 13.61 4.43 -12.55
CA GLN A 95 15.05 4.64 -12.55
C GLN A 95 15.80 3.45 -13.14
N GLN A 96 15.48 2.23 -12.72
CA GLN A 96 16.18 1.02 -13.19
C GLN A 96 15.89 0.70 -14.66
N ALA A 97 14.67 0.98 -15.13
CA ALA A 97 14.29 0.83 -16.53
C ALA A 97 14.63 2.07 -17.39
N ASN A 98 15.26 3.09 -16.81
CA ASN A 98 15.65 4.34 -17.47
C ASN A 98 14.50 5.04 -18.20
N ILE A 99 13.29 5.02 -17.62
CA ILE A 99 12.09 5.61 -18.23
C ILE A 99 12.06 7.14 -18.08
N GLY A 100 12.68 7.69 -17.03
CA GLY A 100 12.76 9.14 -16.81
C GLY A 100 11.52 9.77 -16.14
N ILE A 101 10.58 8.97 -15.61
CA ILE A 101 9.37 9.45 -14.93
C ILE A 101 9.73 9.93 -13.52
N ARG A 102 9.28 11.14 -13.18
CA ARG A 102 9.38 11.68 -11.82
C ARG A 102 8.15 11.31 -11.01
N VAL A 103 8.40 10.68 -9.87
CA VAL A 103 7.36 10.19 -8.95
C VAL A 103 7.41 10.99 -7.66
N GLN A 104 6.28 11.55 -7.24
CA GLN A 104 6.20 12.32 -6.01
C GLN A 104 5.15 11.81 -5.04
N GLY A 105 5.58 11.49 -3.81
CA GLY A 105 4.69 11.16 -2.70
C GLY A 105 4.08 12.41 -2.06
N MET A 106 2.75 12.46 -1.94
CA MET A 106 1.95 13.54 -1.36
C MET A 106 1.14 13.02 -0.17
N ILE A 107 1.67 13.23 1.04
CA ILE A 107 1.14 12.58 2.24
C ILE A 107 0.95 13.56 3.39
N GLY A 108 -0.10 13.36 4.18
CA GLY A 108 -0.35 14.09 5.42
C GLY A 108 0.77 13.90 6.45
N GLY A 109 0.87 14.79 7.44
CA GLY A 109 1.88 14.72 8.50
C GLY A 109 3.33 15.01 8.05
N ALA A 110 3.62 15.10 6.75
CA ALA A 110 4.91 15.53 6.23
C ALA A 110 4.96 17.04 6.03
N ASN A 111 6.18 17.62 6.05
CA ASN A 111 6.39 19.05 5.80
C ASN A 111 5.84 19.45 4.42
N ILE A 112 4.76 20.25 4.43
CA ILE A 112 4.08 20.68 3.21
C ILE A 112 4.98 21.55 2.32
N ALA A 113 5.85 22.40 2.91
CA ALA A 113 6.74 23.25 2.14
C ALA A 113 7.70 22.41 1.28
N ARG A 114 8.26 21.34 1.83
CA ARG A 114 9.08 20.39 1.07
C ARG A 114 8.32 19.71 -0.06
N GLN A 115 7.04 19.36 0.15
CA GLN A 115 6.23 18.77 -0.90
C GLN A 115 5.92 19.77 -2.01
N MET A 116 5.65 21.02 -1.64
CA MET A 116 5.45 22.12 -2.60
C MET A 116 6.73 22.40 -3.43
N ASP A 117 7.90 22.36 -2.82
CA ASP A 117 9.16 22.53 -3.54
C ASP A 117 9.39 21.42 -4.56
N LYS A 118 9.12 20.18 -4.18
CA LYS A 118 9.23 19.03 -5.09
C LYS A 118 8.22 19.06 -6.25
N LEU A 119 7.07 19.72 -6.09
CA LEU A 119 6.13 19.93 -7.20
C LEU A 119 6.69 20.85 -8.29
N LYS A 120 7.70 21.68 -7.98
CA LYS A 120 8.41 22.49 -8.99
C LYS A 120 9.15 21.63 -10.02
N GLU A 121 9.51 20.40 -9.66
CA GLU A 121 10.10 19.40 -10.57
C GLU A 121 9.10 18.87 -11.61
N LYS A 122 7.81 19.22 -11.45
CA LYS A 122 6.69 18.80 -12.32
C LYS A 122 6.63 17.27 -12.48
N PRO A 123 6.39 16.51 -11.40
CA PRO A 123 6.29 15.07 -11.45
C PRO A 123 5.10 14.61 -12.28
N GLN A 124 5.27 13.52 -13.03
CA GLN A 124 4.26 12.91 -13.87
C GLN A 124 3.36 11.94 -13.07
N LEU A 125 3.92 11.26 -12.07
CA LEU A 125 3.17 10.35 -11.21
C LEU A 125 3.08 10.93 -9.78
N ILE A 126 1.86 11.12 -9.32
CA ILE A 126 1.55 11.55 -7.95
C ILE A 126 0.99 10.35 -7.19
N VAL A 127 1.57 10.05 -6.04
CA VAL A 127 1.09 8.99 -5.13
C VAL A 127 0.80 9.60 -3.78
N GLY A 128 -0.39 9.43 -3.21
CA GLY A 128 -0.64 10.04 -1.93
C GLY A 128 -2.00 9.80 -1.29
N SER A 129 -2.24 10.49 -0.17
CA SER A 129 -3.53 10.52 0.50
C SER A 129 -4.45 11.58 -0.13
N ALA A 130 -5.75 11.26 -0.20
CA ALA A 130 -6.75 12.15 -0.79
C ALA A 130 -6.73 13.56 -0.17
N GLY A 131 -6.71 13.67 1.16
CA GLY A 131 -6.70 14.96 1.86
C GLY A 131 -5.51 15.85 1.49
N ARG A 132 -4.30 15.28 1.32
CA ARG A 132 -3.12 16.07 0.95
C ARG A 132 -3.15 16.50 -0.52
N ILE A 133 -3.66 15.68 -1.40
CA ILE A 133 -3.83 16.00 -2.81
C ILE A 133 -4.81 17.17 -2.96
N ILE A 134 -5.97 17.11 -2.28
CA ILE A 134 -6.95 18.22 -2.26
C ILE A 134 -6.32 19.50 -1.71
N GLU A 135 -5.60 19.43 -0.59
CA GLU A 135 -4.97 20.60 0.01
C GLU A 135 -4.02 21.31 -0.97
N LEU A 136 -3.18 20.53 -1.66
CA LEU A 136 -2.21 21.08 -2.62
C LEU A 136 -2.87 21.58 -3.91
N ALA A 137 -3.96 20.91 -4.35
CA ALA A 137 -4.73 21.35 -5.51
C ALA A 137 -5.47 22.66 -5.22
N ARG A 138 -6.15 22.78 -4.06
CA ARG A 138 -6.86 24.00 -3.63
C ARG A 138 -5.88 25.19 -3.43
N LYS A 139 -4.64 24.93 -3.03
CA LYS A 139 -3.57 25.95 -2.97
C LYS A 139 -2.98 26.30 -4.34
N GLY A 140 -3.48 25.72 -5.43
CA GLY A 140 -3.00 25.94 -6.80
C GLY A 140 -1.56 25.44 -7.03
N LYS A 141 -1.01 24.60 -6.13
CA LYS A 141 0.34 24.06 -6.23
C LYS A 141 0.41 22.76 -7.01
N LEU A 142 -0.64 21.95 -6.99
CA LEU A 142 -0.78 20.75 -7.76
C LEU A 142 -1.86 20.94 -8.84
N LYS A 143 -1.45 20.87 -10.10
CA LYS A 143 -2.35 20.94 -11.25
C LYS A 143 -2.70 19.52 -11.68
N LEU A 144 -3.98 19.23 -11.81
CA LEU A 144 -4.51 17.87 -12.07
C LEU A 144 -5.19 17.72 -13.44
N HIS A 145 -5.25 18.79 -14.24
CA HIS A 145 -5.94 18.79 -15.54
C HIS A 145 -5.31 17.87 -16.59
N GLY A 146 -4.04 17.49 -16.42
CA GLY A 146 -3.32 16.55 -17.31
C GLY A 146 -3.44 15.08 -16.89
N VAL A 147 -4.15 14.78 -15.80
CA VAL A 147 -4.28 13.42 -15.30
C VAL A 147 -5.16 12.59 -16.22
N ARG A 148 -4.63 11.44 -16.68
CA ARG A 148 -5.30 10.47 -17.55
C ARG A 148 -5.56 9.13 -16.86
N MET A 149 -4.93 8.88 -15.73
CA MET A 149 -5.10 7.64 -14.97
C MET A 149 -5.27 7.95 -13.47
N LEU A 150 -6.28 7.34 -12.87
CA LEU A 150 -6.52 7.36 -11.43
C LEU A 150 -6.49 5.93 -10.91
N VAL A 151 -5.72 5.70 -9.85
CA VAL A 151 -5.73 4.43 -9.11
C VAL A 151 -6.23 4.68 -7.70
N LEU A 152 -7.15 3.84 -7.24
CA LEU A 152 -7.55 3.71 -5.86
C LEU A 152 -7.02 2.37 -5.34
N ASP A 153 -5.89 2.39 -4.61
CA ASP A 153 -5.34 1.19 -3.99
C ASP A 153 -5.91 1.02 -2.58
N GLU A 154 -6.30 -0.21 -2.21
CA GLU A 154 -7.13 -0.50 -1.04
C GLU A 154 -8.42 0.35 -1.04
N PHE A 155 -9.15 0.32 -2.18
CA PHE A 155 -10.28 1.21 -2.40
C PHE A 155 -11.43 0.99 -1.41
N ASP A 156 -11.58 -0.19 -0.83
CA ASP A 156 -12.51 -0.50 0.24
C ASP A 156 -12.29 0.40 1.47
N ARG A 157 -11.05 0.80 1.72
CA ARG A 157 -10.68 1.74 2.78
C ARG A 157 -10.76 3.20 2.35
N LEU A 158 -10.47 3.49 1.09
CA LEU A 158 -10.60 4.85 0.55
C LEU A 158 -12.05 5.29 0.40
N LEU A 159 -12.97 4.34 0.31
CA LEU A 159 -14.40 4.56 0.18
C LEU A 159 -15.19 4.08 1.43
N ASP A 160 -14.54 3.95 2.58
CA ASP A 160 -15.23 3.74 3.86
C ASP A 160 -15.96 5.01 4.34
N ASP A 161 -16.75 4.89 5.43
CA ASP A 161 -17.58 5.99 5.95
C ASP A 161 -16.80 7.25 6.34
N GLN A 162 -15.47 7.12 6.56
CA GLN A 162 -14.62 8.24 6.96
C GLN A 162 -13.92 8.93 5.78
N ASN A 163 -13.67 8.21 4.69
CA ASN A 163 -12.80 8.64 3.61
C ASN A 163 -13.51 8.87 2.27
N ASP A 164 -14.72 8.35 2.09
CA ASP A 164 -15.46 8.37 0.83
C ASP A 164 -15.65 9.79 0.26
N MET A 165 -16.10 10.73 1.08
CA MET A 165 -16.29 12.13 0.69
C MET A 165 -14.98 12.77 0.23
N THR A 166 -13.88 12.51 0.93
CA THR A 166 -12.56 13.05 0.60
C THR A 166 -12.03 12.45 -0.70
N THR A 167 -12.24 11.14 -0.90
CA THR A 167 -11.86 10.47 -2.15
C THR A 167 -12.68 10.98 -3.32
N ALA A 168 -14.00 11.13 -3.16
CA ALA A 168 -14.88 11.70 -4.18
C ALA A 168 -14.48 13.14 -4.56
N ASP A 169 -14.05 13.95 -3.59
CA ASP A 169 -13.58 15.32 -3.86
C ASP A 169 -12.31 15.34 -4.71
N VAL A 170 -11.38 14.39 -4.55
CA VAL A 170 -10.23 14.26 -5.47
C VAL A 170 -10.72 13.93 -6.87
N VAL A 171 -11.62 12.97 -6.99
CA VAL A 171 -12.16 12.54 -8.30
C VAL A 171 -12.79 13.68 -9.07
N LYS A 172 -13.52 14.57 -8.40
CA LYS A 172 -14.11 15.79 -9.01
C LYS A 172 -13.08 16.80 -9.53
N LEU A 173 -11.84 16.75 -9.03
CA LEU A 173 -10.76 17.63 -9.48
C LEU A 173 -10.03 17.09 -10.73
N LEU A 174 -10.28 15.85 -11.11
CA LEU A 174 -9.65 15.17 -12.24
C LEU A 174 -10.52 15.29 -13.51
N PRO A 175 -9.91 15.21 -14.72
CA PRO A 175 -10.66 15.10 -15.96
C PRO A 175 -11.63 13.90 -15.96
N GLU A 176 -12.75 14.04 -16.66
CA GLU A 176 -13.76 12.97 -16.73
C GLU A 176 -13.32 11.80 -17.61
N ASP A 177 -12.53 12.09 -18.64
CA ASP A 177 -11.99 11.12 -19.62
C ASP A 177 -10.80 10.31 -19.11
N ARG A 178 -10.57 10.29 -17.82
CA ARG A 178 -9.51 9.48 -17.20
C ARG A 178 -9.87 8.02 -17.12
N GLN A 179 -8.88 7.15 -17.21
CA GLN A 179 -8.99 5.74 -16.86
C GLN A 179 -9.02 5.57 -15.35
N ALA A 180 -9.97 4.79 -14.82
CA ALA A 180 -10.13 4.51 -13.40
C ALA A 180 -9.75 3.06 -13.06
N LEU A 181 -8.83 2.88 -12.11
CA LEU A 181 -8.33 1.59 -11.67
C LEU A 181 -8.56 1.46 -10.16
N MET A 182 -9.25 0.44 -9.74
CA MET A 182 -9.56 0.18 -8.33
C MET A 182 -9.03 -1.19 -7.92
N PHE A 183 -8.29 -1.25 -6.82
CA PHE A 183 -7.75 -2.51 -6.31
C PHE A 183 -8.07 -2.68 -4.83
N SER A 184 -8.48 -3.90 -4.44
CA SER A 184 -8.77 -4.27 -3.05
C SER A 184 -8.32 -5.69 -2.76
N ALA A 185 -8.18 -6.02 -1.47
CA ALA A 185 -7.93 -7.38 -1.02
C ALA A 185 -9.20 -8.21 -0.82
N THR A 186 -10.34 -7.58 -0.63
CA THR A 186 -11.64 -8.22 -0.37
C THR A 186 -12.69 -7.76 -1.35
N ASP A 187 -13.75 -8.56 -1.55
CA ASP A 187 -14.93 -8.10 -2.31
C ASP A 187 -15.73 -7.07 -1.50
N PRO A 188 -15.64 -5.80 -1.85
CA PRO A 188 -16.28 -4.76 -1.10
C PRO A 188 -17.59 -4.35 -1.78
N LYS A 189 -18.66 -5.17 -1.68
CA LYS A 189 -19.98 -4.85 -2.26
C LYS A 189 -20.41 -3.41 -1.94
N LYS A 190 -20.26 -2.98 -0.68
CA LYS A 190 -20.56 -1.60 -0.26
C LYS A 190 -19.65 -0.55 -0.92
N ALA A 191 -18.38 -0.86 -1.10
CA ALA A 191 -17.46 0.08 -1.74
C ALA A 191 -17.71 0.16 -3.26
N ARG A 192 -18.16 -0.94 -3.91
CA ARG A 192 -18.62 -0.90 -5.31
C ARG A 192 -19.81 0.04 -5.49
N GLU A 193 -20.79 -0.01 -4.59
CA GLU A 193 -21.94 0.90 -4.62
C GLU A 193 -21.48 2.36 -4.50
N ARG A 194 -20.54 2.62 -3.59
CA ARG A 194 -19.93 3.96 -3.41
C ARG A 194 -19.04 4.39 -4.57
N ALA A 195 -18.42 3.44 -5.29
CA ALA A 195 -17.59 3.70 -6.46
C ALA A 195 -18.42 3.97 -7.75
N SER A 196 -19.74 3.95 -7.69
CA SER A 196 -20.61 4.16 -8.86
C SER A 196 -20.33 5.44 -9.66
N PHE A 197 -19.76 6.47 -9.00
CA PHE A 197 -19.32 7.71 -9.66
C PHE A 197 -18.05 7.54 -10.52
N LEU A 198 -17.39 6.40 -10.48
CA LEU A 198 -16.23 6.05 -11.32
C LEU A 198 -16.63 5.25 -12.57
N GLY A 199 -17.90 5.04 -12.82
CA GLY A 199 -18.41 4.29 -13.96
C GLY A 199 -18.63 2.80 -13.68
N GLN A 200 -18.53 2.00 -14.73
CA GLN A 200 -18.71 0.53 -14.66
C GLN A 200 -17.41 -0.18 -15.04
N PRO A 201 -16.44 -0.29 -14.13
CA PRO A 201 -15.17 -0.96 -14.40
C PRO A 201 -15.36 -2.47 -14.60
N GLU A 202 -14.50 -3.06 -15.41
CA GLU A 202 -14.45 -4.51 -15.56
C GLU A 202 -13.92 -5.16 -14.28
N LEU A 203 -14.66 -6.14 -13.75
CA LEU A 203 -14.27 -6.89 -12.56
C LEU A 203 -13.23 -7.94 -12.91
N ILE A 204 -12.14 -7.94 -12.19
CA ILE A 204 -11.15 -9.03 -12.15
C ILE A 204 -11.09 -9.53 -10.70
N GLU A 205 -11.48 -10.77 -10.48
CA GLU A 205 -11.49 -11.39 -9.16
C GLU A 205 -10.54 -12.59 -9.14
N ILE A 206 -9.61 -12.56 -8.20
CA ILE A 206 -8.67 -13.65 -7.96
C ILE A 206 -8.92 -14.20 -6.57
N GLU A 207 -9.39 -15.43 -6.51
CA GLU A 207 -9.59 -16.13 -5.25
C GLU A 207 -8.26 -16.62 -4.66
N GLN A 208 -8.21 -16.70 -3.34
CA GLN A 208 -7.08 -17.30 -2.65
C GLN A 208 -7.13 -18.81 -2.84
N SER A 209 -6.01 -19.41 -3.22
CA SER A 209 -5.97 -20.87 -3.37
C SER A 209 -6.08 -21.58 -2.02
N ALA A 210 -6.66 -22.78 -2.02
CA ALA A 210 -6.74 -23.60 -0.81
C ALA A 210 -5.35 -23.90 -0.23
N GLU A 211 -4.33 -23.99 -1.07
CA GLU A 211 -2.93 -24.22 -0.68
C GLU A 211 -2.34 -23.02 0.05
N GLU A 212 -2.62 -21.79 -0.42
CA GLU A 212 -2.19 -20.56 0.26
C GLU A 212 -2.85 -20.40 1.62
N ILE A 213 -4.14 -20.74 1.74
CA ILE A 213 -4.87 -20.73 3.01
C ILE A 213 -4.28 -21.79 3.97
N ALA A 214 -3.98 -22.98 3.47
CA ALA A 214 -3.41 -24.07 4.26
C ALA A 214 -1.96 -23.82 4.70
N ALA A 215 -1.22 -22.93 4.04
CA ALA A 215 0.15 -22.59 4.39
C ALA A 215 0.26 -21.85 5.74
N CYS A 216 -0.81 -21.20 6.19
CA CYS A 216 -0.85 -20.50 7.47
C CYS A 216 -1.49 -21.37 8.56
N ARG A 217 -0.76 -21.63 9.65
CA ARG A 217 -1.30 -22.38 10.80
C ARG A 217 -1.95 -21.41 11.79
N HIS A 218 -3.21 -21.65 12.11
CA HIS A 218 -3.96 -20.83 13.05
C HIS A 218 -4.04 -21.52 14.42
N TYR A 219 -3.77 -20.77 15.47
CA TYR A 219 -3.86 -21.22 16.86
C TYR A 219 -4.73 -20.28 17.66
N PHE A 220 -5.58 -20.82 18.50
CA PHE A 220 -6.34 -20.06 19.49
C PHE A 220 -5.82 -20.38 20.88
N VAL A 221 -5.51 -19.34 21.67
CA VAL A 221 -5.00 -19.46 23.03
C VAL A 221 -5.96 -18.74 23.98
N PRO A 222 -6.80 -19.45 24.75
CA PRO A 222 -7.68 -18.82 25.75
C PRO A 222 -6.83 -18.21 26.87
N VAL A 223 -7.03 -16.90 27.11
CA VAL A 223 -6.26 -16.16 28.10
C VAL A 223 -7.14 -15.11 28.78
N PRO A 224 -7.14 -15.03 30.12
CA PRO A 224 -7.77 -13.92 30.83
C PRO A 224 -7.20 -12.58 30.36
N PHE A 225 -8.04 -11.55 30.25
CA PHE A 225 -7.63 -10.24 29.75
C PHE A 225 -6.36 -9.69 30.44
N ARG A 226 -6.25 -9.86 31.76
CA ARG A 226 -5.12 -9.38 32.57
C ARG A 226 -3.80 -10.10 32.28
N GLU A 227 -3.86 -11.30 31.68
CA GLU A 227 -2.68 -12.13 31.41
C GLU A 227 -2.22 -12.07 29.96
N LYS A 228 -2.90 -11.34 29.09
CA LYS A 228 -2.58 -11.26 27.65
C LYS A 228 -1.11 -10.91 27.38
N ILE A 229 -0.58 -9.88 28.03
CA ILE A 229 0.81 -9.43 27.85
C ILE A 229 1.80 -10.50 28.33
N GLU A 230 1.51 -11.11 29.47
CA GLU A 230 2.33 -12.20 30.00
C GLU A 230 2.32 -13.41 29.04
N ARG A 231 1.19 -13.70 28.42
CA ARG A 231 1.11 -14.77 27.43
C ARG A 231 1.94 -14.45 26.18
N VAL A 232 1.89 -13.23 25.66
CA VAL A 232 2.77 -12.79 24.57
C VAL A 232 4.23 -12.97 24.94
N ARG A 233 4.62 -12.56 26.14
CA ARG A 233 5.98 -12.76 26.67
C ARG A 233 6.41 -14.22 26.66
N ARG A 234 5.57 -15.11 27.16
CA ARG A 234 5.86 -16.56 27.20
C ARG A 234 5.97 -17.13 25.79
N LEU A 235 5.04 -16.79 24.87
CA LEU A 235 5.10 -17.20 23.47
C LEU A 235 6.40 -16.74 22.81
N THR A 236 6.78 -15.48 23.01
CA THR A 236 8.02 -14.93 22.45
C THR A 236 9.29 -15.63 22.93
N ARG A 237 9.29 -16.16 24.16
CA ARG A 237 10.42 -16.92 24.72
C ARG A 237 10.41 -18.39 24.35
N SER A 238 9.24 -18.97 24.14
CA SER A 238 9.07 -20.41 23.88
C SER A 238 9.08 -20.77 22.41
N LEU A 239 8.74 -19.83 21.53
CA LEU A 239 8.70 -20.02 20.10
C LEU A 239 9.92 -19.37 19.42
N PRO A 240 10.39 -19.89 18.30
CA PRO A 240 11.55 -19.36 17.56
C PRO A 240 11.16 -18.09 16.78
N ILE A 241 10.50 -17.12 17.44
CA ILE A 241 10.07 -15.88 16.81
C ILE A 241 11.28 -15.01 16.53
N LYS A 242 11.57 -14.78 15.26
CA LYS A 242 12.60 -13.82 14.81
C LYS A 242 11.95 -12.48 14.46
N ARG A 243 10.80 -12.52 13.78
CA ARG A 243 9.99 -11.36 13.38
C ARG A 243 8.52 -11.63 13.63
N GLY A 244 7.96 -11.05 14.68
CA GLY A 244 6.56 -11.18 15.06
C GLY A 244 5.80 -9.86 14.92
N LEU A 245 4.57 -9.92 14.41
CA LEU A 245 3.61 -8.82 14.43
C LEU A 245 2.62 -9.03 15.58
N VAL A 246 2.34 -7.98 16.35
CA VAL A 246 1.35 -8.01 17.43
C VAL A 246 0.29 -6.96 17.15
N PHE A 247 -0.94 -7.39 16.89
CA PHE A 247 -2.07 -6.51 16.65
C PHE A 247 -2.80 -6.18 17.95
N ILE A 248 -3.03 -4.87 18.16
CA ILE A 248 -3.69 -4.31 19.33
C ILE A 248 -4.71 -3.26 18.86
N ASN A 249 -5.97 -3.38 19.29
CA ASN A 249 -7.03 -2.47 18.83
C ASN A 249 -6.99 -1.08 19.46
N LYS A 250 -6.39 -0.93 20.66
CA LYS A 250 -6.36 0.34 21.39
C LYS A 250 -4.94 0.91 21.49
N THR A 251 -4.72 2.09 20.93
CA THR A 251 -3.43 2.79 20.93
C THR A 251 -2.86 2.98 22.34
N PHE A 252 -3.70 3.34 23.31
CA PHE A 252 -3.26 3.50 24.73
C PHE A 252 -2.74 2.19 25.33
N ALA A 253 -3.40 1.07 25.03
CA ALA A 253 -2.94 -0.25 25.50
C ALA A 253 -1.61 -0.65 24.84
N ALA A 254 -1.33 -0.16 23.64
CA ALA A 254 -0.10 -0.47 22.93
C ALA A 254 1.15 0.13 23.60
N GLU A 255 1.08 1.38 24.08
CA GLU A 255 2.21 2.01 24.79
C GLU A 255 2.54 1.27 26.09
N GLN A 256 1.52 0.90 26.87
CA GLN A 256 1.70 0.10 28.09
C GLN A 256 2.24 -1.30 27.78
N THR A 257 1.72 -1.93 26.74
CA THR A 257 2.18 -3.26 26.29
C THR A 257 3.64 -3.20 25.84
N LEU A 258 4.01 -2.19 25.06
CA LEU A 258 5.38 -1.99 24.60
C LEU A 258 6.34 -1.80 25.79
N ALA A 259 5.99 -0.91 26.74
CA ALA A 259 6.80 -0.66 27.92
C ALA A 259 7.01 -1.94 28.74
N LYS A 260 5.94 -2.73 28.93
CA LYS A 260 6.01 -3.97 29.69
C LYS A 260 6.83 -5.05 28.98
N LEU A 261 6.68 -5.22 27.67
CA LEU A 261 7.48 -6.16 26.88
C LEU A 261 8.99 -5.80 26.92
N ARG A 262 9.31 -4.51 26.78
CA ARG A 262 10.69 -4.02 26.88
C ARG A 262 11.28 -4.21 28.29
N TYR A 263 10.51 -3.94 29.33
CA TYR A 263 10.93 -4.20 30.71
C TYR A 263 11.28 -5.66 30.95
N GLU A 264 10.54 -6.57 30.31
CA GLU A 264 10.79 -8.01 30.35
C GLU A 264 11.92 -8.48 29.41
N GLY A 265 12.67 -7.55 28.80
CA GLY A 265 13.81 -7.85 27.94
C GLY A 265 13.47 -8.28 26.52
N ILE A 266 12.21 -8.11 26.07
CA ILE A 266 11.81 -8.39 24.69
C ILE A 266 12.11 -7.17 23.82
N ARG A 267 12.81 -7.40 22.72
CA ARG A 267 13.12 -6.35 21.73
C ARG A 267 11.87 -6.02 20.90
N ALA A 268 11.05 -5.13 21.41
CA ALA A 268 9.79 -4.73 20.79
C ALA A 268 9.81 -3.26 20.37
N GLU A 269 9.19 -2.98 19.22
CA GLU A 269 8.93 -1.65 18.66
C GLU A 269 7.44 -1.47 18.38
N SER A 270 7.01 -0.21 18.20
CA SER A 270 5.60 0.09 17.91
C SER A 270 5.47 1.07 16.75
N LEU A 271 4.47 0.86 15.92
CA LEU A 271 4.03 1.81 14.90
C LEU A 271 3.05 2.84 15.46
N LEU A 272 2.66 2.72 16.72
CA LEU A 272 1.68 3.53 17.40
C LEU A 272 2.40 4.50 18.35
N GLY A 273 2.05 5.79 18.32
CA GLY A 273 2.64 6.81 19.19
C GLY A 273 2.45 8.22 18.64
N LYS A 274 2.60 9.22 19.51
CA LYS A 274 2.33 10.63 19.20
C LYS A 274 3.35 11.30 18.26
N ASP A 275 4.61 10.84 18.24
CA ASP A 275 5.67 11.36 17.36
C ASP A 275 5.81 10.47 16.11
N ALA A 276 4.73 10.43 15.35
CA ALA A 276 4.42 9.31 14.47
C ALA A 276 5.45 8.99 13.36
N LYS A 277 6.12 9.98 12.74
CA LYS A 277 6.85 9.70 11.50
C LYS A 277 8.25 9.13 11.70
N GLN A 278 9.04 9.74 12.58
CA GLN A 278 10.43 9.35 12.79
C GLN A 278 10.53 8.06 13.61
N SER A 279 9.63 7.90 14.58
CA SER A 279 9.51 6.68 15.38
C SER A 279 9.04 5.49 14.54
N ARG A 280 8.10 5.70 13.60
CA ARG A 280 7.61 4.64 12.68
C ARG A 280 8.71 4.16 11.72
N GLN A 281 9.45 5.09 11.09
CA GLN A 281 10.58 4.71 10.23
C GLN A 281 11.65 3.94 11.01
N SER A 282 11.95 4.38 12.24
CA SER A 282 12.89 3.70 13.12
C SER A 282 12.41 2.30 13.49
N ALA A 283 11.12 2.14 13.86
CA ALA A 283 10.52 0.85 14.19
C ALA A 283 10.55 -0.12 12.99
N MET A 284 10.19 0.38 11.78
CA MET A 284 10.27 -0.41 10.55
C MET A 284 11.72 -0.83 10.23
N ALA A 285 12.67 0.08 10.37
CA ALA A 285 14.09 -0.25 10.18
C ALA A 285 14.61 -1.23 11.24
N ALA A 286 14.10 -1.17 12.46
CA ALA A 286 14.49 -2.09 13.53
C ALA A 286 13.98 -3.51 13.28
N ILE A 287 12.71 -3.68 12.87
CA ILE A 287 12.15 -5.00 12.59
C ILE A 287 12.73 -5.62 11.32
N LYS A 288 12.87 -4.85 10.23
CA LYS A 288 13.49 -5.32 8.99
C LYS A 288 14.97 -5.72 9.20
N GLY A 289 15.70 -4.95 9.99
CA GLY A 289 17.11 -5.19 10.32
C GLY A 289 17.35 -6.21 11.45
N GLY A 290 16.30 -6.85 12.00
CA GLY A 290 16.42 -7.87 13.07
C GLY A 290 16.81 -7.30 14.44
N ARG A 291 16.85 -5.97 14.62
CA ARG A 291 17.10 -5.32 15.91
C ARG A 291 15.88 -5.41 16.84
N ALA A 292 14.68 -5.37 16.28
CA ALA A 292 13.45 -5.70 16.98
C ALA A 292 13.00 -7.13 16.64
N GLN A 293 12.37 -7.78 17.60
CA GLN A 293 11.77 -9.11 17.47
C GLN A 293 10.25 -9.04 17.30
N LEU A 294 9.62 -8.06 17.95
CA LEU A 294 8.18 -7.82 17.84
C LEU A 294 7.92 -6.40 17.35
N LEU A 295 6.91 -6.27 16.49
CA LEU A 295 6.36 -4.99 16.07
C LEU A 295 4.89 -4.92 16.47
N LEU A 296 4.55 -3.94 17.31
CA LEU A 296 3.17 -3.68 17.73
C LEU A 296 2.50 -2.72 16.76
N SER A 297 1.29 -3.05 16.33
CA SER A 297 0.50 -2.26 15.39
C SER A 297 -0.99 -2.38 15.65
N THR A 298 -1.78 -1.46 15.13
CA THR A 298 -3.20 -1.69 14.87
C THR A 298 -3.36 -2.26 13.45
N ASP A 299 -4.51 -2.84 13.17
CA ASP A 299 -4.88 -3.26 11.81
C ASP A 299 -4.71 -2.11 10.80
N LEU A 300 -5.22 -0.92 11.13
CA LEU A 300 -5.09 0.28 10.29
C LEU A 300 -3.63 0.70 10.08
N ALA A 301 -2.81 0.70 11.14
CA ALA A 301 -1.41 1.09 11.03
C ALA A 301 -0.54 0.04 10.33
N ALA A 302 -1.03 -1.19 10.20
CA ALA A 302 -0.37 -2.28 9.50
C ALA A 302 -0.70 -2.35 8.01
N LEU A 303 -1.69 -1.61 7.53
CA LEU A 303 -2.03 -1.58 6.11
C LEU A 303 -0.84 -1.13 5.27
N GLY A 304 -0.55 -1.89 4.23
CA GLY A 304 0.57 -1.62 3.34
C GLY A 304 1.95 -1.86 3.95
N LEU A 305 2.06 -2.52 5.11
CA LEU A 305 3.35 -2.92 5.64
C LEU A 305 3.93 -4.07 4.81
N ASP A 306 5.09 -3.82 4.24
CA ASP A 306 5.94 -4.84 3.66
C ASP A 306 7.05 -5.20 4.66
N ILE A 307 6.88 -6.31 5.36
CA ILE A 307 7.87 -6.86 6.30
C ILE A 307 8.20 -8.28 5.82
N PRO A 308 9.39 -8.50 5.26
CA PRO A 308 9.78 -9.82 4.79
C PRO A 308 9.96 -10.79 5.96
N ASP A 309 9.70 -12.06 5.72
CA ASP A 309 9.97 -13.18 6.63
C ASP A 309 9.33 -13.01 8.03
N VAL A 310 8.05 -12.62 8.08
CA VAL A 310 7.28 -12.62 9.33
C VAL A 310 6.99 -14.06 9.73
N ASP A 311 7.49 -14.46 10.89
CA ASP A 311 7.30 -15.82 11.41
C ASP A 311 5.94 -16.02 12.09
N TYR A 312 5.49 -15.02 12.85
CA TYR A 312 4.28 -15.09 13.67
C TYR A 312 3.48 -13.81 13.65
N VAL A 313 2.17 -13.97 13.61
CA VAL A 313 1.20 -12.89 13.81
C VAL A 313 0.39 -13.21 15.07
N ILE A 314 0.35 -12.28 16.02
CA ILE A 314 -0.36 -12.42 17.29
C ILE A 314 -1.46 -11.36 17.34
N ASN A 315 -2.71 -11.78 17.24
CA ASN A 315 -3.85 -10.91 17.47
C ASN A 315 -4.14 -10.88 18.97
N LEU A 316 -3.85 -9.76 19.62
CA LEU A 316 -3.99 -9.62 21.07
C LEU A 316 -5.43 -9.27 21.47
N ASP A 317 -6.11 -8.54 20.62
CA ASP A 317 -7.50 -8.14 20.76
C ASP A 317 -8.30 -8.58 19.54
N PHE A 318 -9.44 -9.22 19.78
CA PHE A 318 -10.44 -9.57 18.79
C PHE A 318 -11.68 -8.70 18.97
#